data_2c7b9702d0f0767e233416983c44c392
#
_entry.id   2c7b9702d0f0767e233416983c44c392
#
_cell.length_a   1.000
_cell.length_b   1.000
_cell.length_c   1.000
_cell.angle_alpha   90.00
_cell.angle_beta   90.00
_cell.angle_gamma   90.00
#
_symmetry.space_group_name_H-M   'P 1'
#
loop_
_entity.id
_entity.type
_entity.pdbx_description
1 polymer ?
#
loop_
_entity_poly.entity_id
_entity_poly.type
_entity_poly.pdbx_seq_one_letter_code
_entity_poly.pdbx_strand_id
1 'polypeptide(L)'
;MNYSKIFFPVLIIASMFMINCGSTSEFEKERSPKPSEIKSISILHTNDMHGNYMPFKTTLDNTTAQTGDSIDNLIKFDREAIIGGFEYLAGAIKSLRMKKGPEKVILLDGGDTFSDDQLGNLTKGEAMISLMNEVNYDLMALGNHDFDYGVDRTKQLQQLANFPMRAANIISIESGQPIFGNPYVILNKQGINIALFPIGYRNTPLTGNPKNIEGLEFVTGIEAIQKYLPVLQDKADLIVVLSHEGMAVDKLIAEKIDGIDLIVGAHSHDLISPPIKINNTYIVQALSDGAVLGETELQIINNKIINLNTTYHHLWHDKISPDQEIQEKILQLRRPFKEKLEEKITTATTIIGRQYKSESPFDKLVTSLMIEKFGVDAAFLPGVGYGISLMNDVTSENIYRLLPHPSKIVTLEMTGEQIKRSLEQTAINLNPPDKLKTVGGLLQSSGISYNLHLNGEINARIDNIKINNIDLNPSKTYKIATHTGMLEGIHNYEEFAKGANIQKTELVLTEFVIEQLRQLEKLHYPKRMGEVRIYD
;
A
#
# COMPACT_ATOMS: atom_id res chain seq x y z
N MET A 1 13.81 -69.36 42.49
CA MET A 1 13.18 -69.55 43.81
C MET A 1 11.82 -68.90 43.74
N ASN A 2 10.83 -69.73 43.45
CA ASN A 2 9.88 -70.38 44.40
C ASN A 2 8.91 -69.38 44.99
N TYR A 3 7.72 -69.46 44.60
CA TYR A 3 6.41 -70.08 44.92
C TYR A 3 5.49 -68.99 45.45
N SER A 4 4.17 -68.98 45.36
CA SER A 4 3.17 -69.92 44.89
C SER A 4 1.79 -69.21 44.85
N LYS A 5 0.96 -69.76 44.01
CA LYS A 5 -0.51 -69.60 43.87
C LYS A 5 -1.24 -69.81 45.19
N ILE A 6 -2.46 -69.27 45.34
CA ILE A 6 -3.60 -70.00 45.87
C ILE A 6 -4.94 -69.42 45.30
N PHE A 7 -5.81 -70.34 44.98
CA PHE A 7 -7.11 -70.31 44.29
C PHE A 7 -8.29 -70.54 45.24
N PHE A 8 -9.51 -70.11 44.84
CA PHE A 8 -10.85 -70.65 45.04
C PHE A 8 -11.68 -70.20 46.28
N PRO A 9 -13.04 -70.48 46.23
CA PRO A 9 -14.06 -70.29 45.19
C PRO A 9 -15.42 -69.65 45.69
N VAL A 10 -16.22 -69.28 44.70
CA VAL A 10 -17.70 -69.39 44.52
C VAL A 10 -18.62 -69.70 45.69
N LEU A 11 -19.65 -68.92 45.86
CA LEU A 11 -21.02 -69.46 46.07
C LEU A 11 -22.12 -68.54 45.55
N ILE A 12 -22.98 -69.17 44.77
CA ILE A 12 -24.23 -68.66 44.19
C ILE A 12 -25.35 -68.79 45.25
N ILE A 13 -26.22 -67.79 45.41
CA ILE A 13 -27.63 -68.02 45.81
C ILE A 13 -28.50 -67.03 45.04
N ALA A 14 -29.40 -67.65 44.24
CA ALA A 14 -30.49 -66.99 43.60
C ALA A 14 -31.74 -66.95 44.51
N SER A 15 -32.43 -65.86 44.53
CA SER A 15 -33.85 -65.91 44.87
C SER A 15 -34.58 -64.78 44.11
N MET A 16 -35.50 -65.25 43.29
CA MET A 16 -36.57 -64.52 42.63
C MET A 16 -37.51 -63.88 43.64
N PHE A 17 -37.95 -62.66 43.45
CA PHE A 17 -39.40 -62.34 43.56
C PHE A 17 -39.75 -61.14 42.67
N MET A 18 -40.93 -61.27 42.09
CA MET A 18 -41.48 -60.50 40.98
C MET A 18 -42.28 -59.26 41.42
N ILE A 19 -42.45 -58.37 40.43
CA ILE A 19 -43.59 -57.44 40.20
C ILE A 19 -43.54 -56.09 40.95
N ASN A 20 -43.43 -54.97 40.28
CA ASN A 20 -44.51 -54.20 39.70
C ASN A 20 -44.09 -52.93 38.91
N CYS A 21 -44.86 -52.74 37.89
CA CYS A 21 -45.11 -51.57 37.05
C CYS A 21 -44.74 -50.18 37.53
N GLY A 22 -44.17 -49.38 36.63
CA GLY A 22 -44.60 -48.01 36.55
C GLY A 22 -43.49 -46.99 36.27
N SER A 23 -43.55 -46.41 35.13
CA SER A 23 -42.92 -45.18 34.65
C SER A 23 -41.50 -45.30 34.04
N THR A 24 -41.46 -45.44 32.74
CA THR A 24 -40.34 -45.10 31.88
C THR A 24 -40.10 -43.60 31.92
N SER A 25 -39.19 -43.15 32.80
CA SER A 25 -38.50 -41.88 32.54
C SER A 25 -37.43 -42.18 31.52
N GLU A 26 -37.67 -41.77 30.29
CA GLU A 26 -36.59 -41.60 29.30
C GLU A 26 -35.56 -40.65 29.91
N PHE A 27 -34.45 -41.20 30.37
CA PHE A 27 -33.22 -40.40 30.55
C PHE A 27 -32.83 -39.95 29.14
N GLU A 28 -33.15 -38.69 28.76
CA GLU A 28 -32.47 -37.99 27.71
C GLU A 28 -30.99 -38.11 28.01
N LYS A 29 -30.29 -38.95 27.24
CA LYS A 29 -28.83 -38.87 27.16
C LYS A 29 -28.55 -37.45 26.71
N GLU A 30 -28.12 -36.59 27.63
CA GLU A 30 -27.38 -35.35 27.27
C GLU A 30 -26.36 -35.77 26.25
N ARG A 31 -26.61 -35.41 25.00
CA ARG A 31 -25.61 -35.49 23.93
C ARG A 31 -24.48 -34.60 24.39
N SER A 32 -23.35 -35.18 24.80
CA SER A 32 -22.12 -34.45 24.94
C SER A 32 -21.97 -33.54 23.71
N PRO A 33 -21.72 -32.23 23.91
CA PRO A 33 -21.60 -31.30 22.80
C PRO A 33 -20.58 -31.89 21.82
N LYS A 34 -20.96 -32.01 20.53
CA LYS A 34 -20.00 -32.38 19.48
C LYS A 34 -18.81 -31.43 19.62
N PRO A 35 -17.57 -31.93 19.56
CA PRO A 35 -16.42 -31.05 19.52
C PRO A 35 -16.66 -29.99 18.44
N SER A 36 -16.59 -28.72 18.79
CA SER A 36 -16.80 -27.64 17.84
C SER A 36 -15.78 -27.80 16.70
N GLU A 37 -16.28 -27.94 15.47
CA GLU A 37 -15.46 -28.15 14.29
C GLU A 37 -14.58 -26.91 14.05
N ILE A 38 -13.26 -27.12 13.87
CA ILE A 38 -12.35 -26.06 13.49
C ILE A 38 -12.63 -25.70 12.02
N LYS A 39 -13.06 -24.49 11.76
CA LYS A 39 -13.22 -23.93 10.42
C LYS A 39 -11.94 -23.17 10.04
N SER A 40 -11.53 -23.24 8.78
CA SER A 40 -10.35 -22.53 8.27
C SER A 40 -10.73 -21.65 7.10
N ILE A 41 -10.36 -20.38 7.16
CA ILE A 41 -10.58 -19.39 6.10
C ILE A 41 -9.23 -18.74 5.79
N SER A 42 -8.89 -18.64 4.51
CA SER A 42 -7.69 -17.94 4.03
C SER A 42 -8.08 -16.63 3.37
N ILE A 43 -7.59 -15.52 3.91
CA ILE A 43 -7.69 -14.20 3.30
C ILE A 43 -6.40 -13.96 2.52
N LEU A 44 -6.50 -13.96 1.20
CA LEU A 44 -5.44 -13.51 0.30
C LEU A 44 -5.59 -12.01 0.11
N HIS A 45 -4.48 -11.29 0.09
CA HIS A 45 -4.53 -9.84 -0.09
C HIS A 45 -3.34 -9.28 -0.86
N THR A 46 -3.64 -8.28 -1.66
CA THR A 46 -2.70 -7.38 -2.34
C THR A 46 -2.97 -5.96 -1.90
N ASN A 47 -2.01 -5.08 -2.06
CA ASN A 47 -2.14 -3.65 -1.78
C ASN A 47 -1.08 -2.88 -2.56
N ASP A 48 -1.36 -1.60 -2.83
CA ASP A 48 -0.39 -0.66 -3.39
C ASP A 48 0.32 -1.22 -4.64
N MET A 49 -0.45 -1.77 -5.57
CA MET A 49 0.12 -2.32 -6.81
C MET A 49 0.65 -1.25 -7.76
N HIS A 50 0.12 0.00 -7.67
CA HIS A 50 0.57 1.15 -8.46
C HIS A 50 0.75 0.82 -9.95
N GLY A 51 -0.22 0.09 -10.54
CA GLY A 51 -0.15 -0.34 -11.92
C GLY A 51 0.96 -1.33 -12.25
N ASN A 52 1.70 -1.83 -11.28
CA ASN A 52 2.82 -2.75 -11.49
C ASN A 52 2.37 -4.15 -11.91
N TYR A 53 1.85 -4.27 -13.14
CA TYR A 53 1.48 -5.54 -13.76
C TYR A 53 2.66 -6.26 -14.40
N MET A 54 3.78 -5.55 -14.67
CA MET A 54 5.03 -6.12 -15.19
C MET A 54 6.00 -6.45 -14.06
N PRO A 55 6.81 -7.51 -14.22
CA PRO A 55 7.83 -7.85 -13.24
C PRO A 55 8.96 -6.81 -13.20
N PHE A 56 9.77 -6.89 -12.15
CA PHE A 56 11.00 -6.11 -12.03
C PHE A 56 12.14 -6.94 -11.42
N LYS A 57 13.37 -6.45 -11.59
CA LYS A 57 14.56 -7.09 -10.99
C LYS A 57 14.84 -6.43 -9.63
N THR A 58 15.00 -7.26 -8.59
CA THR A 58 15.42 -6.82 -7.26
C THR A 58 16.91 -6.56 -7.19
N THR A 59 17.33 -5.83 -6.16
CA THR A 59 18.73 -5.53 -5.85
C THR A 59 19.03 -5.84 -4.40
N LEU A 60 20.30 -6.14 -4.08
CA LEU A 60 20.75 -6.37 -2.71
C LEU A 60 21.07 -5.09 -1.96
N ASP A 61 21.29 -4.00 -2.66
CA ASP A 61 21.60 -2.68 -2.09
C ASP A 61 20.36 -1.91 -1.65
N ASN A 62 19.18 -2.52 -1.78
CA ASN A 62 17.91 -1.95 -1.36
C ASN A 62 17.61 -0.57 -1.98
N THR A 63 17.81 -0.45 -3.28
CA THR A 63 17.57 0.81 -4.00
C THR A 63 16.18 0.90 -4.63
N THR A 64 15.31 -0.09 -4.40
CA THR A 64 13.91 -0.03 -4.81
C THR A 64 13.11 0.90 -3.91
N ALA A 65 12.02 1.48 -4.44
CA ALA A 65 11.20 2.47 -3.74
C ALA A 65 10.18 1.83 -2.79
N GLN A 66 10.61 1.02 -1.83
CA GLN A 66 9.74 0.45 -0.81
C GLN A 66 10.05 1.07 0.53
N THR A 67 9.02 1.50 1.20
CA THR A 67 9.18 2.11 2.51
C THR A 67 7.93 1.93 3.34
N GLY A 68 8.12 1.64 4.61
CA GLY A 68 7.06 1.73 5.58
C GLY A 68 7.00 3.10 6.26
N ASP A 69 6.29 3.18 7.37
CA ASP A 69 6.17 4.37 8.20
C ASP A 69 7.45 4.78 8.95
N SER A 70 8.39 3.86 9.10
CA SER A 70 9.70 4.13 9.72
C SER A 70 10.69 4.64 8.68
N ILE A 71 11.54 5.59 9.07
CA ILE A 71 12.61 6.10 8.21
C ILE A 71 13.62 5.01 7.82
N ASP A 72 13.82 4.01 8.70
CA ASP A 72 14.74 2.90 8.48
C ASP A 72 14.06 1.66 7.92
N ASN A 73 12.75 1.68 7.73
CA ASN A 73 11.98 0.56 7.25
C ASN A 73 12.04 0.44 5.72
N LEU A 74 13.25 0.27 5.20
CA LEU A 74 13.46 -0.04 3.79
C LEU A 74 13.36 -1.54 3.58
N ILE A 75 12.52 -1.97 2.66
CA ILE A 75 12.37 -3.38 2.35
C ILE A 75 13.59 -3.87 1.59
N LYS A 76 14.30 -4.83 2.19
CA LYS A 76 15.46 -5.47 1.59
C LYS A 76 15.08 -6.83 1.06
N PHE A 77 15.32 -7.04 -0.22
CA PHE A 77 15.23 -8.38 -0.78
C PHE A 77 16.50 -9.17 -0.44
N ASP A 78 16.34 -10.47 -0.20
CA ASP A 78 17.42 -11.37 0.19
C ASP A 78 18.27 -11.88 -0.98
N ARG A 79 17.85 -11.55 -2.21
CA ARG A 79 18.55 -11.96 -3.45
C ARG A 79 18.25 -11.02 -4.62
N GLU A 80 19.15 -11.02 -5.61
CA GLU A 80 18.91 -10.45 -6.92
C GLU A 80 18.18 -11.47 -7.81
N ALA A 81 16.93 -11.18 -8.16
CA ALA A 81 16.12 -12.03 -9.01
C ALA A 81 14.98 -11.22 -9.64
N ILE A 82 14.23 -11.84 -10.54
CA ILE A 82 13.00 -11.25 -11.08
C ILE A 82 11.84 -11.63 -10.17
N ILE A 83 11.03 -10.62 -9.81
CA ILE A 83 9.89 -10.74 -8.91
C ILE A 83 8.68 -9.98 -9.48
N GLY A 84 7.48 -10.34 -9.01
CA GLY A 84 6.23 -9.66 -9.39
C GLY A 84 5.75 -10.06 -10.78
N GLY A 85 4.88 -9.23 -11.33
CA GLY A 85 4.15 -9.50 -12.57
C GLY A 85 2.78 -10.11 -12.30
N PHE A 86 1.74 -9.53 -12.91
CA PHE A 86 0.36 -9.94 -12.62
C PHE A 86 0.07 -11.38 -13.02
N GLU A 87 0.73 -11.92 -14.04
CA GLU A 87 0.63 -13.33 -14.41
C GLU A 87 1.16 -14.27 -13.32
N TYR A 88 2.17 -13.88 -12.57
CA TYR A 88 2.69 -14.65 -11.43
C TYR A 88 1.81 -14.51 -10.20
N LEU A 89 1.26 -13.32 -9.96
CA LEU A 89 0.24 -13.09 -8.94
C LEU A 89 -0.98 -13.99 -9.18
N ALA A 90 -1.50 -14.00 -10.41
CA ALA A 90 -2.62 -14.85 -10.81
C ALA A 90 -2.31 -16.35 -10.64
N GLY A 91 -1.11 -16.78 -11.01
CA GLY A 91 -0.64 -18.15 -10.81
C GLY A 91 -0.60 -18.56 -9.33
N ALA A 92 -0.12 -17.67 -8.47
CA ALA A 92 -0.11 -17.88 -7.01
C ALA A 92 -1.52 -17.99 -6.44
N ILE A 93 -2.41 -17.06 -6.80
CA ILE A 93 -3.83 -17.07 -6.37
C ILE A 93 -4.51 -18.37 -6.80
N LYS A 94 -4.36 -18.76 -8.06
CA LYS A 94 -4.93 -19.99 -8.61
C LYS A 94 -4.44 -21.24 -7.87
N SER A 95 -3.13 -21.30 -7.61
CA SER A 95 -2.52 -22.41 -6.85
C SER A 95 -3.06 -22.51 -5.43
N LEU A 96 -3.18 -21.38 -4.72
CA LEU A 96 -3.71 -21.33 -3.36
C LEU A 96 -5.20 -21.68 -3.30
N ARG A 97 -6.02 -21.20 -4.25
CA ARG A 97 -7.42 -21.59 -4.35
C ARG A 97 -7.59 -23.09 -4.60
N MET A 98 -6.78 -23.69 -5.47
CA MET A 98 -6.79 -25.15 -5.69
C MET A 98 -6.38 -25.92 -4.42
N LYS A 99 -5.37 -25.46 -3.71
CA LYS A 99 -4.87 -26.11 -2.49
C LYS A 99 -5.82 -26.03 -1.30
N LYS A 100 -6.48 -24.89 -1.10
CA LYS A 100 -7.31 -24.61 0.07
C LYS A 100 -8.78 -24.95 -0.14
N GLY A 101 -9.27 -24.91 -1.38
CA GLY A 101 -10.68 -24.91 -1.76
C GLY A 101 -11.18 -23.47 -1.95
N PRO A 102 -11.75 -23.11 -3.11
CA PRO A 102 -12.17 -21.74 -3.41
C PRO A 102 -13.23 -21.20 -2.44
N GLU A 103 -14.04 -22.09 -1.86
CA GLU A 103 -15.06 -21.75 -0.85
C GLU A 103 -14.47 -21.28 0.49
N LYS A 104 -13.15 -21.49 0.72
CA LYS A 104 -12.42 -21.08 1.92
C LYS A 104 -11.58 -19.84 1.72
N VAL A 105 -11.47 -19.37 0.48
CA VAL A 105 -10.59 -18.26 0.12
C VAL A 105 -11.42 -17.00 -0.08
N ILE A 106 -10.90 -15.89 0.44
CA ILE A 106 -11.32 -14.51 0.18
C ILE A 106 -10.11 -13.81 -0.43
N LEU A 107 -10.29 -13.03 -1.50
CA LEU A 107 -9.23 -12.24 -2.13
C LEU A 107 -9.57 -10.76 -2.06
N LEU A 108 -8.71 -9.99 -1.38
CA LEU A 108 -8.90 -8.56 -1.12
C LEU A 108 -7.78 -7.74 -1.77
N ASP A 109 -8.10 -6.48 -2.09
CA ASP A 109 -7.11 -5.50 -2.51
C ASP A 109 -7.24 -4.23 -1.67
N GLY A 110 -6.10 -3.76 -1.16
CA GLY A 110 -6.03 -2.62 -0.25
C GLY A 110 -6.15 -1.25 -0.90
N GLY A 111 -6.19 -1.15 -2.25
CA GLY A 111 -6.22 0.12 -2.98
C GLY A 111 -4.84 0.58 -3.47
N ASP A 112 -4.80 1.74 -4.10
CA ASP A 112 -3.68 2.27 -4.88
C ASP A 112 -3.23 1.27 -5.96
N THR A 113 -4.17 0.89 -6.83
CA THR A 113 -4.02 -0.31 -7.63
C THR A 113 -3.81 -0.05 -9.11
N PHE A 114 -4.64 0.78 -9.75
CA PHE A 114 -4.76 0.83 -11.21
C PHE A 114 -4.13 2.05 -11.88
N SER A 115 -3.45 2.90 -11.14
CA SER A 115 -2.70 4.06 -11.63
C SER A 115 -1.19 3.86 -11.50
N ASP A 116 -0.43 4.89 -11.83
CA ASP A 116 1.01 5.02 -11.58
C ASP A 116 1.93 4.18 -12.48
N ASP A 117 1.45 3.79 -13.65
CA ASP A 117 2.29 3.25 -14.70
C ASP A 117 1.92 3.81 -16.09
N GLN A 118 2.71 3.51 -17.11
CA GLN A 118 2.45 4.04 -18.46
C GLN A 118 1.19 3.43 -19.10
N LEU A 119 0.97 2.13 -18.95
CA LEU A 119 -0.23 1.47 -19.50
C LEU A 119 -1.49 1.92 -18.74
N GLY A 120 -1.39 2.08 -17.41
CA GLY A 120 -2.43 2.67 -16.58
C GLY A 120 -2.82 4.06 -17.06
N ASN A 121 -1.84 4.93 -17.30
CA ASN A 121 -2.08 6.27 -17.85
C ASN A 121 -2.71 6.25 -19.24
N LEU A 122 -2.26 5.38 -20.15
CA LEU A 122 -2.78 5.24 -21.51
C LEU A 122 -4.21 4.69 -21.54
N THR A 123 -4.59 3.84 -20.59
CA THR A 123 -5.91 3.22 -20.49
C THR A 123 -6.78 3.83 -19.38
N LYS A 124 -6.24 4.79 -18.64
CA LYS A 124 -6.88 5.40 -17.45
C LYS A 124 -7.41 4.35 -16.48
N GLY A 125 -6.54 3.41 -16.10
CA GLY A 125 -6.81 2.36 -15.12
C GLY A 125 -7.53 1.11 -15.65
N GLU A 126 -8.09 1.12 -16.87
CA GLU A 126 -8.91 0.02 -17.39
C GLU A 126 -8.12 -1.28 -17.55
N ALA A 127 -6.84 -1.19 -17.93
CA ALA A 127 -6.00 -2.37 -18.11
C ALA A 127 -5.89 -3.19 -16.82
N MET A 128 -5.61 -2.55 -15.68
CA MET A 128 -5.50 -3.24 -14.39
C MET A 128 -6.84 -3.82 -13.93
N ILE A 129 -7.93 -3.06 -14.01
CA ILE A 129 -9.28 -3.57 -13.68
C ILE A 129 -9.63 -4.79 -14.54
N SER A 130 -9.25 -4.78 -15.81
CA SER A 130 -9.46 -5.92 -16.72
C SER A 130 -8.66 -7.16 -16.28
N LEU A 131 -7.43 -7.01 -15.76
CA LEU A 131 -6.64 -8.11 -15.20
C LEU A 131 -7.22 -8.60 -13.86
N MET A 132 -7.62 -7.69 -12.98
CA MET A 132 -8.22 -8.02 -11.68
C MET A 132 -9.53 -8.80 -11.83
N ASN A 133 -10.33 -8.49 -12.85
CA ASN A 133 -11.57 -9.22 -13.15
C ASN A 133 -11.32 -10.71 -13.41
N GLU A 134 -10.20 -11.08 -14.04
CA GLU A 134 -9.88 -12.48 -14.36
C GLU A 134 -9.56 -13.32 -13.11
N VAL A 135 -9.03 -12.69 -12.07
CA VAL A 135 -8.65 -13.41 -10.84
C VAL A 135 -9.74 -13.37 -9.76
N ASN A 136 -10.87 -12.71 -10.03
CA ASN A 136 -12.05 -12.67 -9.16
C ASN A 136 -11.73 -12.17 -7.74
N TYR A 137 -11.43 -10.90 -7.58
CA TYR A 137 -11.37 -10.25 -6.29
C TYR A 137 -12.75 -10.23 -5.61
N ASP A 138 -12.80 -10.34 -4.29
CA ASP A 138 -14.04 -10.25 -3.50
C ASP A 138 -14.35 -8.80 -3.08
N LEU A 139 -13.33 -7.96 -2.89
CA LEU A 139 -13.46 -6.54 -2.54
C LEU A 139 -12.13 -5.81 -2.80
N MET A 140 -12.22 -4.55 -3.22
CA MET A 140 -11.13 -3.58 -3.25
C MET A 140 -11.50 -2.37 -2.40
N ALA A 141 -10.58 -1.91 -1.52
CA ALA A 141 -10.64 -0.60 -0.92
C ALA A 141 -10.17 0.47 -1.93
N LEU A 142 -10.37 1.76 -1.61
CA LEU A 142 -9.89 2.85 -2.45
C LEU A 142 -8.75 3.58 -1.74
N GLY A 143 -7.62 3.65 -2.41
CA GLY A 143 -6.49 4.48 -2.01
C GLY A 143 -6.56 5.89 -2.58
N ASN A 144 -5.53 6.70 -2.34
CA ASN A 144 -5.47 8.07 -2.86
C ASN A 144 -5.19 8.12 -4.37
N HIS A 145 -4.36 7.22 -4.87
CA HIS A 145 -4.02 7.15 -6.30
C HIS A 145 -5.15 6.56 -7.17
N ASP A 146 -6.13 5.90 -6.56
CA ASP A 146 -7.32 5.44 -7.29
C ASP A 146 -8.22 6.60 -7.77
N PHE A 147 -7.92 7.85 -7.36
CA PHE A 147 -8.56 9.08 -7.84
C PHE A 147 -7.69 9.89 -8.82
N ASP A 148 -6.53 9.42 -9.25
CA ASP A 148 -5.62 10.18 -10.10
C ASP A 148 -6.22 10.56 -11.46
N TYR A 149 -7.15 9.75 -11.95
CA TYR A 149 -7.91 10.06 -13.19
C TYR A 149 -9.24 10.78 -12.94
N GLY A 150 -9.50 11.20 -11.69
CA GLY A 150 -10.71 11.91 -11.26
C GLY A 150 -11.87 10.98 -10.87
N VAL A 151 -12.76 11.51 -10.02
CA VAL A 151 -13.92 10.78 -9.45
C VAL A 151 -14.78 10.11 -10.52
N ASP A 152 -15.05 10.79 -11.62
CA ASP A 152 -15.92 10.24 -12.67
C ASP A 152 -15.28 9.03 -13.35
N ARG A 153 -13.94 9.04 -13.54
CA ARG A 153 -13.25 7.87 -14.08
C ARG A 153 -13.23 6.71 -13.07
N THR A 154 -13.00 7.00 -11.79
CA THR A 154 -13.07 5.96 -10.74
C THR A 154 -14.45 5.32 -10.67
N LYS A 155 -15.55 6.11 -10.83
CA LYS A 155 -16.92 5.58 -10.96
C LYS A 155 -17.09 4.67 -12.18
N GLN A 156 -16.51 5.03 -13.33
CA GLN A 156 -16.53 4.19 -14.54
C GLN A 156 -15.76 2.87 -14.31
N LEU A 157 -14.58 2.94 -13.71
CA LEU A 157 -13.78 1.76 -13.39
C LEU A 157 -14.51 0.82 -12.43
N GLN A 158 -15.22 1.37 -11.43
CA GLN A 158 -16.07 0.59 -10.54
C GLN A 158 -17.21 -0.13 -11.28
N GLN A 159 -17.75 0.47 -12.36
CA GLN A 159 -18.76 -0.19 -13.20
C GLN A 159 -18.18 -1.29 -14.10
N LEU A 160 -16.90 -1.19 -14.47
CA LEU A 160 -16.18 -2.20 -15.25
C LEU A 160 -15.67 -3.35 -14.38
N ALA A 161 -15.48 -3.13 -13.08
CA ALA A 161 -15.04 -4.14 -12.14
C ALA A 161 -16.16 -5.16 -11.87
N ASN A 162 -15.83 -6.46 -11.88
CA ASN A 162 -16.72 -7.56 -11.50
C ASN A 162 -16.77 -7.78 -9.98
N PHE A 163 -16.13 -6.91 -9.22
CA PHE A 163 -16.03 -6.92 -7.77
C PHE A 163 -16.36 -5.53 -7.20
N PRO A 164 -16.82 -5.44 -5.95
CA PRO A 164 -17.08 -4.14 -5.33
C PRO A 164 -15.78 -3.38 -5.06
N MET A 165 -15.74 -2.10 -5.45
CA MET A 165 -14.76 -1.11 -5.01
C MET A 165 -15.46 -0.19 -4.01
N ARG A 166 -14.93 0.00 -2.79
CA ARG A 166 -15.63 0.69 -1.69
C ARG A 166 -14.67 1.50 -0.81
N ALA A 167 -15.20 2.54 -0.16
CA ALA A 167 -14.58 3.23 0.96
C ALA A 167 -15.67 3.83 1.85
N ALA A 168 -15.77 3.36 3.08
CA ALA A 168 -16.83 3.76 4.01
C ALA A 168 -16.66 5.19 4.55
N ASN A 169 -15.44 5.72 4.52
CA ASN A 169 -15.06 7.05 5.01
C ASN A 169 -14.92 8.11 3.92
N ILE A 170 -15.21 7.78 2.65
CA ILE A 170 -15.23 8.73 1.54
C ILE A 170 -16.68 9.02 1.20
N ILE A 171 -17.12 10.24 1.46
CA ILE A 171 -18.52 10.65 1.42
C ILE A 171 -18.77 11.57 0.22
N SER A 172 -19.79 11.27 -0.56
CA SER A 172 -20.28 12.22 -1.56
C SER A 172 -20.95 13.41 -0.85
N ILE A 173 -20.49 14.63 -1.10
CA ILE A 173 -21.05 15.86 -0.54
C ILE A 173 -22.52 16.02 -0.97
N GLU A 174 -22.85 15.64 -2.19
CA GLU A 174 -24.21 15.75 -2.73
C GLU A 174 -25.21 14.84 -1.99
N SER A 175 -24.84 13.60 -1.70
CA SER A 175 -25.76 12.62 -1.12
C SER A 175 -25.61 12.44 0.39
N GLY A 176 -24.49 12.88 0.99
CA GLY A 176 -24.14 12.60 2.38
C GLY A 176 -23.91 11.10 2.66
N GLN A 177 -23.73 10.29 1.62
CA GLN A 177 -23.54 8.84 1.72
C GLN A 177 -22.15 8.43 1.22
N PRO A 178 -21.62 7.27 1.65
CA PRO A 178 -20.39 6.73 1.12
C PRO A 178 -20.43 6.63 -0.41
N ILE A 179 -19.34 7.03 -1.05
CA ILE A 179 -19.17 6.86 -2.50
C ILE A 179 -19.29 5.37 -2.87
N PHE A 180 -19.91 5.08 -4.00
CA PHE A 180 -20.13 3.70 -4.51
C PHE A 180 -21.09 2.83 -3.66
N GLY A 181 -21.88 3.42 -2.80
CA GLY A 181 -23.03 2.76 -2.15
C GLY A 181 -22.71 2.12 -0.81
N ASN A 182 -23.11 0.86 -0.60
CA ASN A 182 -23.01 0.23 0.71
C ASN A 182 -21.58 0.26 1.27
N PRO A 183 -21.35 0.76 2.49
CA PRO A 183 -20.02 0.92 3.08
C PRO A 183 -19.31 -0.39 3.47
N TYR A 184 -19.96 -1.54 3.36
CA TYR A 184 -19.40 -2.84 3.72
C TYR A 184 -19.93 -3.95 2.81
N VAL A 185 -19.23 -5.08 2.83
CA VAL A 185 -19.66 -6.34 2.19
C VAL A 185 -19.70 -7.42 3.26
N ILE A 186 -20.73 -8.27 3.25
CA ILE A 186 -20.78 -9.45 4.12
C ILE A 186 -20.68 -10.69 3.24
N LEU A 187 -19.67 -11.50 3.50
CA LEU A 187 -19.45 -12.79 2.85
C LEU A 187 -19.75 -13.92 3.83
N ASN A 188 -20.43 -14.96 3.34
CA ASN A 188 -20.57 -16.20 4.10
C ASN A 188 -19.55 -17.22 3.58
N LYS A 189 -18.62 -17.61 4.41
CA LYS A 189 -17.62 -18.65 4.12
C LYS A 189 -17.73 -19.74 5.19
N GLN A 190 -18.02 -20.98 4.78
CA GLN A 190 -18.20 -22.12 5.69
C GLN A 190 -19.23 -21.88 6.82
N GLY A 191 -20.28 -21.09 6.56
CA GLY A 191 -21.29 -20.74 7.56
C GLY A 191 -20.78 -19.73 8.61
N ILE A 192 -19.74 -18.97 8.31
CA ILE A 192 -19.26 -17.81 9.07
C ILE A 192 -19.58 -16.57 8.26
N ASN A 193 -20.29 -15.63 8.84
CA ASN A 193 -20.52 -14.32 8.24
C ASN A 193 -19.34 -13.40 8.55
N ILE A 194 -18.67 -12.93 7.53
CA ILE A 194 -17.50 -12.05 7.64
C ILE A 194 -17.89 -10.70 7.07
N ALA A 195 -17.87 -9.67 7.90
CA ALA A 195 -18.00 -8.29 7.46
C ALA A 195 -16.65 -7.78 6.96
N LEU A 196 -16.60 -7.39 5.71
CA LEU A 196 -15.47 -6.69 5.09
C LEU A 196 -15.81 -5.19 5.08
N PHE A 197 -15.03 -4.38 5.82
CA PHE A 197 -15.26 -2.97 6.00
C PHE A 197 -14.10 -2.15 5.42
N PRO A 198 -14.21 -1.65 4.18
CA PRO A 198 -13.15 -0.90 3.52
C PRO A 198 -13.13 0.57 3.96
N ILE A 199 -11.95 1.09 4.23
CA ILE A 199 -11.68 2.50 4.48
C ILE A 199 -10.57 3.00 3.57
N GLY A 200 -10.76 4.17 2.97
CA GLY A 200 -9.79 4.84 2.12
C GLY A 200 -8.91 5.82 2.91
N TYR A 201 -7.92 6.40 2.24
CA TYR A 201 -6.97 7.31 2.86
C TYR A 201 -7.58 8.68 3.14
N ARG A 202 -7.66 9.03 4.42
CA ARG A 202 -8.24 10.31 4.86
C ARG A 202 -7.51 11.53 4.28
N ASN A 203 -6.18 11.45 4.17
CA ASN A 203 -5.38 12.59 3.72
C ASN A 203 -5.24 12.68 2.18
N THR A 204 -6.06 11.96 1.41
CA THR A 204 -6.11 12.07 -0.07
C THR A 204 -6.11 13.52 -0.56
N PRO A 205 -6.85 14.48 0.07
CA PRO A 205 -6.80 15.88 -0.34
C PRO A 205 -5.42 16.56 -0.25
N LEU A 206 -4.48 15.95 0.49
CA LEU A 206 -3.12 16.46 0.68
C LEU A 206 -2.07 15.77 -0.21
N THR A 207 -2.46 14.74 -0.98
CA THR A 207 -1.51 13.89 -1.73
C THR A 207 -1.71 13.94 -3.24
N GLY A 208 -2.80 14.49 -3.73
CA GLY A 208 -3.13 14.55 -5.15
C GLY A 208 -3.69 15.89 -5.60
N ASN A 209 -4.15 15.95 -6.85
CA ASN A 209 -4.79 17.14 -7.39
C ASN A 209 -6.21 17.30 -6.79
N PRO A 210 -6.52 18.42 -6.10
CA PRO A 210 -7.84 18.63 -5.49
C PRO A 210 -9.01 18.55 -6.47
N LYS A 211 -8.80 18.83 -7.77
CA LYS A 211 -9.84 18.72 -8.80
C LYS A 211 -10.26 17.26 -9.05
N ASN A 212 -9.36 16.32 -8.82
CA ASN A 212 -9.63 14.90 -9.02
C ASN A 212 -10.60 14.31 -7.98
N ILE A 213 -10.80 15.00 -6.87
CA ILE A 213 -11.65 14.58 -5.75
C ILE A 213 -12.76 15.58 -5.44
N GLU A 214 -13.05 16.48 -6.38
CA GLU A 214 -14.12 17.48 -6.22
C GLU A 214 -15.47 16.79 -5.95
N GLY A 215 -16.20 17.29 -4.96
CA GLY A 215 -17.49 16.72 -4.54
C GLY A 215 -17.39 15.59 -3.51
N LEU A 216 -16.18 15.28 -3.01
CA LEU A 216 -15.95 14.29 -1.96
C LEU A 216 -15.47 14.93 -0.65
N GLU A 217 -15.92 14.33 0.44
CA GLU A 217 -15.43 14.58 1.80
C GLU A 217 -14.73 13.33 2.34
N PHE A 218 -13.60 13.51 3.00
CA PHE A 218 -12.78 12.42 3.56
C PHE A 218 -12.81 12.52 5.09
N VAL A 219 -13.64 11.69 5.73
CA VAL A 219 -13.68 11.57 7.19
C VAL A 219 -12.64 10.56 7.67
N THR A 220 -12.34 10.51 8.96
CA THR A 220 -11.39 9.53 9.49
C THR A 220 -11.94 8.11 9.41
N GLY A 221 -11.06 7.13 9.19
CA GLY A 221 -11.44 5.71 9.29
C GLY A 221 -12.02 5.38 10.68
N ILE A 222 -11.50 6.01 11.73
CA ILE A 222 -12.02 5.87 13.11
C ILE A 222 -13.50 6.27 13.19
N GLU A 223 -13.86 7.46 12.67
CA GLU A 223 -15.25 7.93 12.68
C GLU A 223 -16.18 7.00 11.87
N ALA A 224 -15.72 6.55 10.70
CA ALA A 224 -16.47 5.62 9.86
C ALA A 224 -16.69 4.28 10.57
N ILE A 225 -15.64 3.69 11.16
CA ILE A 225 -15.75 2.43 11.89
C ILE A 225 -16.70 2.58 13.07
N GLN A 226 -16.55 3.61 13.92
CA GLN A 226 -17.44 3.85 15.07
C GLN A 226 -18.91 3.98 14.66
N LYS A 227 -19.19 4.59 13.52
CA LYS A 227 -20.55 4.74 12.98
C LYS A 227 -21.18 3.40 12.60
N TYR A 228 -20.42 2.51 11.96
CA TYR A 228 -20.97 1.29 11.37
C TYR A 228 -20.74 0.02 12.21
N LEU A 229 -19.78 0.03 13.14
CA LEU A 229 -19.41 -1.13 13.94
C LEU A 229 -20.59 -1.81 14.65
N PRO A 230 -21.54 -1.08 15.30
CA PRO A 230 -22.69 -1.72 15.95
C PRO A 230 -23.53 -2.54 14.96
N VAL A 231 -23.73 -2.01 13.74
CA VAL A 231 -24.48 -2.70 12.70
C VAL A 231 -23.74 -3.94 12.17
N LEU A 232 -22.41 -3.88 12.12
CA LEU A 232 -21.57 -4.99 11.67
C LEU A 232 -21.56 -6.12 12.70
N GLN A 233 -21.47 -5.78 13.99
CA GLN A 233 -21.51 -6.75 15.10
C GLN A 233 -22.84 -7.52 15.16
N ASP A 234 -23.95 -6.89 14.77
CA ASP A 234 -25.27 -7.57 14.68
C ASP A 234 -25.38 -8.52 13.48
N LYS A 235 -24.56 -8.32 12.42
CA LYS A 235 -24.69 -9.01 11.13
C LYS A 235 -23.61 -10.04 10.84
N ALA A 236 -22.47 -9.95 11.52
CA ALA A 236 -21.30 -10.74 11.21
C ALA A 236 -20.68 -11.39 12.44
N ASP A 237 -20.07 -12.53 12.21
CA ASP A 237 -19.33 -13.30 13.21
C ASP A 237 -17.89 -12.79 13.37
N LEU A 238 -17.32 -12.28 12.27
CA LEU A 238 -15.98 -11.67 12.21
C LEU A 238 -16.03 -10.33 11.49
N ILE A 239 -15.25 -9.38 11.96
CA ILE A 239 -15.11 -8.05 11.36
C ILE A 239 -13.68 -7.85 10.89
N VAL A 240 -13.53 -7.69 9.57
CA VAL A 240 -12.27 -7.42 8.89
C VAL A 240 -12.32 -6.02 8.30
N VAL A 241 -11.45 -5.15 8.76
CA VAL A 241 -11.23 -3.82 8.17
C VAL A 241 -10.20 -3.95 7.05
N LEU A 242 -10.53 -3.49 5.86
CA LEU A 242 -9.61 -3.37 4.72
C LEU A 242 -9.19 -1.90 4.64
N SER A 243 -7.98 -1.58 5.11
CA SER A 243 -7.56 -0.21 5.40
C SER A 243 -6.55 0.32 4.41
N HIS A 244 -6.81 1.51 3.88
CA HIS A 244 -5.81 2.27 3.14
C HIS A 244 -5.27 3.48 3.94
N GLU A 245 -5.30 3.44 5.27
CA GLU A 245 -4.87 4.57 6.12
C GLU A 245 -3.38 4.52 6.50
N GLY A 246 -2.69 3.39 6.25
CA GLY A 246 -1.31 3.15 6.63
C GLY A 246 -1.12 2.58 8.03
N MET A 247 0.00 1.86 8.23
CA MET A 247 0.29 1.09 9.46
C MET A 247 0.18 1.94 10.74
N ALA A 248 0.62 3.20 10.73
CA ALA A 248 0.56 4.07 11.92
C ALA A 248 -0.89 4.33 12.36
N VAL A 249 -1.79 4.56 11.40
CA VAL A 249 -3.22 4.79 11.66
C VAL A 249 -3.93 3.49 12.00
N ASP A 250 -3.56 2.37 11.35
CA ASP A 250 -4.09 1.05 11.66
C ASP A 250 -3.81 0.62 13.10
N LYS A 251 -2.60 0.90 13.60
CA LYS A 251 -2.26 0.70 15.03
C LYS A 251 -3.16 1.55 15.93
N LEU A 252 -3.36 2.81 15.57
CA LEU A 252 -4.21 3.73 16.35
C LEU A 252 -5.68 3.29 16.34
N ILE A 253 -6.19 2.76 15.21
CA ILE A 253 -7.53 2.16 15.12
C ILE A 253 -7.64 0.98 16.10
N ALA A 254 -6.68 0.04 16.05
CA ALA A 254 -6.66 -1.13 16.92
C ALA A 254 -6.51 -0.79 18.42
N GLU A 255 -5.86 0.33 18.75
CA GLU A 255 -5.76 0.84 20.12
C GLU A 255 -7.07 1.44 20.63
N LYS A 256 -7.83 2.12 19.75
CA LYS A 256 -9.00 2.94 20.12
C LYS A 256 -10.34 2.22 19.97
N ILE A 257 -10.41 1.18 19.15
CA ILE A 257 -11.68 0.54 18.78
C ILE A 257 -11.62 -0.95 19.09
N ASP A 258 -12.47 -1.41 19.99
CA ASP A 258 -12.69 -2.82 20.25
C ASP A 258 -13.71 -3.43 19.28
N GLY A 259 -13.58 -4.74 19.00
CA GLY A 259 -14.53 -5.49 18.18
C GLY A 259 -14.14 -5.59 16.70
N ILE A 260 -12.92 -5.25 16.36
CA ILE A 260 -12.28 -5.57 15.07
C ILE A 260 -11.41 -6.80 15.27
N ASP A 261 -11.58 -7.83 14.42
CA ASP A 261 -10.79 -9.07 14.49
C ASP A 261 -9.46 -8.97 13.72
N LEU A 262 -9.51 -8.33 12.53
CA LEU A 262 -8.38 -8.20 11.63
C LEU A 262 -8.41 -6.86 10.88
N ILE A 263 -7.25 -6.22 10.76
CA ILE A 263 -7.01 -5.11 9.82
C ILE A 263 -6.05 -5.63 8.74
N VAL A 264 -6.50 -5.59 7.50
CA VAL A 264 -5.67 -5.79 6.30
C VAL A 264 -5.30 -4.41 5.80
N GLY A 265 -4.06 -4.01 6.06
CA GLY A 265 -3.56 -2.65 5.80
C GLY A 265 -2.98 -2.47 4.40
N ALA A 266 -2.80 -1.19 4.02
CA ALA A 266 -2.20 -0.71 2.79
C ALA A 266 -1.58 0.68 2.99
N HIS A 267 -1.25 1.40 1.93
CA HIS A 267 -0.74 2.78 1.87
C HIS A 267 0.70 2.97 2.33
N SER A 268 1.10 2.38 3.44
CA SER A 268 2.46 2.57 3.98
C SER A 268 3.51 1.62 3.38
N HIS A 269 3.09 0.72 2.49
CA HIS A 269 3.94 -0.26 1.78
C HIS A 269 4.75 -1.17 2.73
N ASP A 270 4.22 -1.46 3.91
CA ASP A 270 4.92 -2.29 4.89
C ASP A 270 4.78 -3.78 4.57
N LEU A 271 5.82 -4.55 4.91
CA LEU A 271 5.74 -6.00 5.04
C LEU A 271 5.65 -6.33 6.54
N ILE A 272 4.41 -6.51 7.03
CA ILE A 272 4.18 -6.74 8.46
C ILE A 272 4.34 -8.23 8.79
N SER A 273 5.53 -8.63 9.22
CA SER A 273 5.84 -10.02 9.59
C SER A 273 6.71 -10.05 10.86
N PRO A 274 6.27 -10.68 11.95
CA PRO A 274 4.96 -11.30 12.16
C PRO A 274 3.79 -10.31 12.22
N PRO A 275 2.53 -10.76 12.19
CA PRO A 275 1.37 -9.90 12.39
C PRO A 275 1.46 -9.09 13.67
N ILE A 276 1.13 -7.82 13.61
CA ILE A 276 1.03 -6.99 14.80
C ILE A 276 -0.29 -7.31 15.51
N LYS A 277 -0.24 -7.51 16.83
CA LYS A 277 -1.45 -7.68 17.64
C LYS A 277 -1.55 -6.55 18.66
N ILE A 278 -2.64 -5.79 18.58
CA ILE A 278 -2.98 -4.73 19.54
C ILE A 278 -4.37 -5.04 20.08
N ASN A 279 -4.48 -5.18 21.41
CA ASN A 279 -5.69 -5.66 22.06
C ASN A 279 -6.13 -7.03 21.47
N ASN A 280 -7.32 -7.12 20.88
CA ASN A 280 -7.83 -8.31 20.19
C ASN A 280 -7.72 -8.24 18.68
N THR A 281 -7.20 -7.14 18.12
CA THR A 281 -7.09 -6.89 16.68
C THR A 281 -5.72 -7.30 16.14
N TYR A 282 -5.70 -8.06 15.06
CA TYR A 282 -4.49 -8.34 14.29
C TYR A 282 -4.34 -7.36 13.14
N ILE A 283 -3.11 -6.99 12.80
CA ILE A 283 -2.79 -6.10 11.67
C ILE A 283 -1.80 -6.82 10.77
N VAL A 284 -2.08 -6.85 9.47
CA VAL A 284 -1.25 -7.45 8.42
C VAL A 284 -1.16 -6.51 7.23
N GLN A 285 -0.05 -6.55 6.48
CA GLN A 285 0.14 -5.81 5.22
C GLN A 285 1.20 -6.52 4.37
N ALA A 286 1.05 -6.50 3.03
CA ALA A 286 1.83 -7.33 2.11
C ALA A 286 2.68 -6.50 1.11
N LEU A 287 3.54 -5.62 1.63
CA LEU A 287 4.46 -4.81 0.81
C LEU A 287 3.71 -3.93 -0.22
N SER A 288 4.19 -3.89 -1.47
CA SER A 288 3.64 -3.10 -2.58
C SER A 288 4.10 -3.65 -3.94
N ASP A 289 3.83 -2.89 -5.02
CA ASP A 289 4.36 -3.08 -6.37
C ASP A 289 4.06 -4.45 -7.01
N GLY A 290 3.03 -5.15 -6.52
CA GLY A 290 2.69 -6.49 -7.02
C GLY A 290 3.80 -7.53 -6.79
N ALA A 291 4.69 -7.32 -5.81
CA ALA A 291 5.82 -8.20 -5.52
C ALA A 291 5.47 -9.36 -4.59
N VAL A 292 4.44 -9.19 -3.76
CA VAL A 292 4.08 -10.13 -2.69
C VAL A 292 2.57 -10.33 -2.66
N LEU A 293 2.13 -11.57 -2.50
CA LEU A 293 0.76 -11.93 -2.15
C LEU A 293 0.73 -12.31 -0.66
N GLY A 294 -0.04 -11.58 0.14
CA GLY A 294 -0.29 -11.93 1.54
C GLY A 294 -1.33 -13.05 1.65
N GLU A 295 -1.09 -14.00 2.54
CA GLU A 295 -2.04 -15.03 2.94
C GLU A 295 -2.19 -15.00 4.45
N THR A 296 -3.40 -14.69 4.94
CA THR A 296 -3.75 -14.76 6.36
C THR A 296 -4.72 -15.90 6.57
N GLU A 297 -4.26 -16.97 7.21
CA GLU A 297 -5.08 -18.15 7.54
C GLU A 297 -5.67 -17.99 8.94
N LEU A 298 -7.01 -18.04 9.02
CA LEU A 298 -7.78 -17.95 10.24
C LEU A 298 -8.30 -19.34 10.61
N GLN A 299 -7.99 -19.81 11.83
CA GLN A 299 -8.65 -20.97 12.43
C GLN A 299 -9.71 -20.48 13.40
N ILE A 300 -10.94 -20.96 13.25
CA ILE A 300 -12.11 -20.40 13.89
C ILE A 300 -12.88 -21.52 14.61
N ILE A 301 -13.21 -21.29 15.87
CA ILE A 301 -14.12 -22.14 16.68
C ILE A 301 -15.16 -21.21 17.31
N ASN A 302 -16.44 -21.60 17.22
CA ASN A 302 -17.54 -20.83 17.82
C ASN A 302 -17.48 -19.34 17.45
N ASN A 303 -17.22 -19.04 16.18
CA ASN A 303 -17.14 -17.69 15.62
C ASN A 303 -16.02 -16.81 16.23
N LYS A 304 -14.98 -17.43 16.79
CA LYS A 304 -13.82 -16.73 17.32
C LYS A 304 -12.55 -17.25 16.68
N ILE A 305 -11.65 -16.35 16.33
CA ILE A 305 -10.30 -16.69 15.86
C ILE A 305 -9.53 -17.29 17.03
N ILE A 306 -9.17 -18.57 16.91
CA ILE A 306 -8.33 -19.28 17.90
C ILE A 306 -6.85 -19.31 17.50
N ASN A 307 -6.59 -19.18 16.19
CA ASN A 307 -5.25 -19.08 15.64
C ASN A 307 -5.27 -18.26 14.37
N LEU A 308 -4.24 -17.44 14.17
CA LEU A 308 -4.00 -16.67 12.97
C LEU A 308 -2.54 -16.88 12.55
N ASN A 309 -2.34 -17.23 11.29
CA ASN A 309 -1.01 -17.37 10.70
C ASN A 309 -0.94 -16.60 9.39
N THR A 310 0.15 -15.89 9.16
CA THR A 310 0.41 -15.17 7.92
C THR A 310 1.56 -15.80 7.17
N THR A 311 1.42 -15.85 5.86
CA THR A 311 2.47 -16.25 4.92
C THR A 311 2.55 -15.20 3.82
N TYR A 312 3.75 -14.72 3.53
CA TYR A 312 3.98 -13.78 2.44
C TYR A 312 4.64 -14.52 1.28
N HIS A 313 3.87 -14.69 0.22
CA HIS A 313 4.30 -15.34 -1.02
C HIS A 313 5.00 -14.33 -1.91
N HIS A 314 6.33 -14.22 -1.78
CA HIS A 314 7.13 -13.44 -2.72
C HIS A 314 7.01 -14.06 -4.10
N LEU A 315 6.61 -13.28 -5.08
CA LEU A 315 6.30 -13.74 -6.44
C LEU A 315 7.56 -13.94 -7.29
N TRP A 316 8.53 -14.71 -6.75
CA TRP A 316 9.77 -15.05 -7.46
C TRP A 316 9.49 -15.96 -8.66
N HIS A 317 10.03 -15.61 -9.83
CA HIS A 317 9.80 -16.33 -11.08
C HIS A 317 10.32 -17.77 -11.08
N ASP A 318 11.32 -18.09 -10.26
CA ASP A 318 11.83 -19.44 -10.08
C ASP A 318 11.03 -20.29 -9.07
N LYS A 319 10.03 -19.70 -8.40
CA LYS A 319 9.20 -20.36 -7.38
C LYS A 319 7.72 -20.44 -7.75
N ILE A 320 7.24 -19.47 -8.50
CA ILE A 320 5.84 -19.35 -8.89
C ILE A 320 5.73 -19.57 -10.39
N SER A 321 4.76 -20.37 -10.82
CA SER A 321 4.45 -20.52 -12.25
C SER A 321 3.46 -19.43 -12.67
N PRO A 322 3.66 -18.75 -13.80
CA PRO A 322 2.72 -17.76 -14.29
C PRO A 322 1.42 -18.41 -14.78
N ASP A 323 0.31 -17.68 -14.67
CA ASP A 323 -0.92 -18.03 -15.37
C ASP A 323 -0.82 -17.59 -16.83
N GLN A 324 -0.94 -18.54 -17.74
CA GLN A 324 -0.72 -18.31 -19.17
C GLN A 324 -1.84 -17.49 -19.82
N GLU A 325 -3.09 -17.62 -19.37
CA GLU A 325 -4.20 -16.85 -19.90
C GLU A 325 -4.03 -15.35 -19.54
N ILE A 326 -3.58 -15.07 -18.32
CA ILE A 326 -3.25 -13.71 -17.88
C ILE A 326 -2.04 -13.16 -18.66
N GLN A 327 -1.01 -13.97 -18.90
CA GLN A 327 0.13 -13.54 -19.70
C GLN A 327 -0.29 -13.13 -21.12
N GLU A 328 -1.13 -13.92 -21.76
CA GLU A 328 -1.67 -13.59 -23.09
C GLU A 328 -2.52 -12.31 -23.04
N LYS A 329 -3.33 -12.13 -22.00
CA LYS A 329 -4.13 -10.91 -21.81
C LYS A 329 -3.26 -9.67 -21.63
N ILE A 330 -2.18 -9.74 -20.86
CA ILE A 330 -1.20 -8.65 -20.73
C ILE A 330 -0.63 -8.29 -22.10
N LEU A 331 -0.22 -9.27 -22.89
CA LEU A 331 0.31 -9.03 -24.23
C LEU A 331 -0.73 -8.35 -25.15
N GLN A 332 -2.00 -8.74 -25.04
CA GLN A 332 -3.10 -8.10 -25.79
C GLN A 332 -3.31 -6.65 -25.37
N LEU A 333 -3.33 -6.36 -24.08
CA LEU A 333 -3.48 -5.01 -23.52
C LEU A 333 -2.31 -4.08 -23.92
N ARG A 334 -1.09 -4.60 -23.93
CA ARG A 334 0.13 -3.87 -24.33
C ARG A 334 0.26 -3.64 -25.84
N ARG A 335 -0.31 -4.53 -26.65
CA ARG A 335 -0.10 -4.56 -28.10
C ARG A 335 -0.34 -3.21 -28.81
N PRO A 336 -1.40 -2.43 -28.50
CA PRO A 336 -1.61 -1.13 -29.13
C PRO A 336 -0.55 -0.08 -28.79
N PHE A 337 0.18 -0.26 -27.70
CA PHE A 337 1.11 0.71 -27.12
C PHE A 337 2.56 0.22 -27.10
N LYS A 338 2.83 -0.95 -27.69
CA LYS A 338 4.11 -1.65 -27.59
C LYS A 338 5.31 -0.77 -27.89
N GLU A 339 5.28 -0.06 -29.01
CA GLU A 339 6.39 0.80 -29.45
C GLU A 339 6.68 1.89 -28.39
N LYS A 340 5.63 2.49 -27.82
CA LYS A 340 5.76 3.53 -26.81
C LYS A 340 6.27 2.97 -25.47
N LEU A 341 5.78 1.80 -25.03
CA LEU A 341 6.16 1.17 -23.77
C LEU A 341 7.60 0.69 -23.78
N GLU A 342 8.03 0.04 -24.88
CA GLU A 342 9.32 -0.63 -24.99
C GLU A 342 10.43 0.24 -25.61
N GLU A 343 10.15 1.52 -25.88
CA GLU A 343 11.15 2.45 -26.40
C GLU A 343 12.36 2.53 -25.44
N LYS A 344 13.53 2.11 -25.92
CA LYS A 344 14.77 2.22 -25.15
C LYS A 344 15.26 3.67 -25.15
N ILE A 345 15.45 4.21 -23.95
CA ILE A 345 15.86 5.61 -23.74
C ILE A 345 17.38 5.72 -23.56
N THR A 346 17.95 4.90 -22.67
CA THR A 346 19.38 4.91 -22.34
C THR A 346 19.80 3.57 -21.73
N THR A 347 21.04 3.45 -21.28
CA THR A 347 21.53 2.30 -20.52
C THR A 347 22.10 2.76 -19.19
N ALA A 348 21.50 2.30 -18.08
CA ALA A 348 22.05 2.54 -16.74
C ALA A 348 23.21 1.59 -16.47
N THR A 349 24.37 2.14 -16.12
CA THR A 349 25.60 1.39 -15.83
C THR A 349 25.78 1.12 -14.34
N THR A 350 24.97 1.76 -13.51
CA THR A 350 24.84 1.54 -12.08
C THR A 350 23.36 1.43 -11.73
N ILE A 351 23.04 0.87 -10.57
CA ILE A 351 21.67 0.84 -10.07
C ILE A 351 21.30 2.26 -9.60
N ILE A 352 20.16 2.76 -10.08
CA ILE A 352 19.61 4.06 -9.70
C ILE A 352 18.23 3.81 -9.12
N GLY A 353 18.17 3.70 -7.79
CA GLY A 353 16.94 3.43 -7.07
C GLY A 353 16.21 4.71 -6.66
N ARG A 354 15.00 4.52 -6.17
CA ARG A 354 14.20 5.56 -5.57
C ARG A 354 14.05 5.31 -4.07
N GLN A 355 14.13 6.37 -3.26
CA GLN A 355 13.99 6.31 -1.81
C GLN A 355 12.89 7.27 -1.37
N TYR A 356 12.17 6.90 -0.31
CA TYR A 356 11.02 7.66 0.18
C TYR A 356 11.38 8.61 1.33
N LYS A 357 11.97 8.05 2.39
CA LYS A 357 12.26 8.78 3.64
C LYS A 357 13.74 9.16 3.79
N SER A 358 14.54 8.93 2.77
CA SER A 358 15.95 9.33 2.67
C SER A 358 16.24 9.95 1.31
N GLU A 359 17.47 10.43 1.08
CA GLU A 359 17.86 10.95 -0.24
C GLU A 359 17.70 9.87 -1.32
N SER A 360 16.99 10.22 -2.39
CA SER A 360 16.68 9.33 -3.50
C SER A 360 17.66 9.58 -4.66
N PRO A 361 18.42 8.55 -5.09
CA PRO A 361 19.30 8.66 -6.26
C PRO A 361 18.57 9.12 -7.53
N PHE A 362 17.40 8.57 -7.78
CA PHE A 362 16.60 8.94 -8.95
C PHE A 362 16.11 10.39 -8.88
N ASP A 363 15.51 10.79 -7.77
CA ASP A 363 15.00 12.15 -7.63
C ASP A 363 16.13 13.18 -7.61
N LYS A 364 17.33 12.79 -7.10
CA LYS A 364 18.55 13.60 -7.19
C LYS A 364 19.01 13.79 -8.64
N LEU A 365 18.92 12.75 -9.46
CA LEU A 365 19.18 12.85 -10.89
C LEU A 365 18.21 13.85 -11.53
N VAL A 366 16.89 13.70 -11.30
CA VAL A 366 15.87 14.56 -11.89
C VAL A 366 16.04 16.02 -11.46
N THR A 367 16.22 16.29 -10.17
CA THR A 367 16.43 17.66 -9.67
C THR A 367 17.71 18.28 -10.18
N SER A 368 18.77 17.49 -10.39
CA SER A 368 20.01 17.98 -11.00
C SER A 368 19.82 18.37 -12.48
N LEU A 369 19.08 17.57 -13.24
CA LEU A 369 18.71 17.89 -14.63
C LEU A 369 17.86 19.18 -14.71
N MET A 370 16.96 19.40 -13.72
CA MET A 370 16.19 20.64 -13.65
C MET A 370 17.08 21.86 -13.39
N ILE A 371 18.05 21.75 -12.47
CA ILE A 371 19.01 22.84 -12.21
C ILE A 371 19.79 23.18 -13.48
N GLU A 372 20.33 22.18 -14.17
CA GLU A 372 21.10 22.36 -15.39
C GLU A 372 20.27 23.03 -16.49
N LYS A 373 19.02 22.55 -16.69
CA LYS A 373 18.13 23.07 -17.75
C LYS A 373 17.70 24.51 -17.53
N PHE A 374 17.37 24.87 -16.29
CA PHE A 374 16.71 26.15 -15.99
C PHE A 374 17.67 27.20 -15.35
N GLY A 375 18.89 26.81 -15.01
CA GLY A 375 19.87 27.73 -14.38
C GLY A 375 19.37 28.24 -13.03
N VAL A 376 18.75 27.40 -12.21
CA VAL A 376 18.22 27.74 -10.90
C VAL A 376 19.22 27.40 -9.78
N ASP A 377 19.03 28.00 -8.59
CA ASP A 377 19.89 27.78 -7.43
C ASP A 377 19.68 26.41 -6.77
N ALA A 378 18.43 25.93 -6.76
CA ALA A 378 18.03 24.63 -6.22
C ALA A 378 16.79 24.08 -6.93
N ALA A 379 16.57 22.78 -6.88
CA ALA A 379 15.35 22.14 -7.37
C ALA A 379 14.82 21.16 -6.33
N PHE A 380 13.48 21.00 -6.30
CA PHE A 380 12.77 20.20 -5.31
C PHE A 380 11.71 19.31 -5.94
N LEU A 381 11.55 18.10 -5.39
CA LEU A 381 10.46 17.16 -5.67
C LEU A 381 9.92 16.60 -4.35
N PRO A 382 8.63 16.23 -4.27
CA PRO A 382 8.11 15.55 -3.09
C PRO A 382 8.73 14.16 -2.97
N GLY A 383 8.89 13.66 -1.74
CA GLY A 383 9.20 12.26 -1.51
C GLY A 383 7.98 11.40 -1.80
N VAL A 384 8.16 10.35 -2.60
CA VAL A 384 7.11 9.39 -2.94
C VAL A 384 7.60 7.95 -2.75
N GLY A 385 6.69 7.04 -2.41
CA GLY A 385 7.01 5.69 -1.95
C GLY A 385 6.85 4.59 -3.02
N TYR A 386 6.70 4.92 -4.28
CA TYR A 386 6.53 3.95 -5.37
C TYR A 386 7.63 4.06 -6.44
N GLY A 387 7.75 3.04 -7.28
CA GLY A 387 8.67 2.98 -8.41
C GLY A 387 9.62 1.78 -8.36
N ILE A 388 10.52 1.73 -9.31
CA ILE A 388 11.51 0.67 -9.50
C ILE A 388 12.93 1.25 -9.51
N SER A 389 13.92 0.37 -9.40
CA SER A 389 15.32 0.77 -9.68
C SER A 389 15.59 0.72 -11.18
N LEU A 390 16.23 1.76 -11.72
CA LEU A 390 16.75 1.74 -13.09
C LEU A 390 18.08 0.97 -13.13
N MET A 391 18.16 0.02 -14.07
CA MET A 391 19.36 -0.78 -14.32
C MET A 391 19.37 -1.32 -15.74
N ASN A 392 20.55 -1.50 -16.33
CA ASN A 392 20.69 -2.00 -17.70
C ASN A 392 19.92 -1.11 -18.70
N ASP A 393 19.20 -1.69 -19.64
CA ASP A 393 18.39 -0.96 -20.59
C ASP A 393 17.20 -0.30 -19.88
N VAL A 394 17.10 1.03 -20.00
CA VAL A 394 16.05 1.86 -19.44
C VAL A 394 15.07 2.19 -20.55
N THR A 395 13.81 1.80 -20.37
CA THR A 395 12.72 2.08 -21.32
C THR A 395 11.87 3.27 -20.91
N SER A 396 11.04 3.76 -21.82
CA SER A 396 10.03 4.78 -21.54
C SER A 396 9.12 4.33 -20.40
N GLU A 397 8.63 3.10 -20.41
CA GLU A 397 7.80 2.53 -19.34
C GLU A 397 8.48 2.57 -17.97
N ASN A 398 9.80 2.33 -17.89
CA ASN A 398 10.53 2.40 -16.61
C ASN A 398 10.52 3.81 -16.02
N ILE A 399 10.62 4.85 -16.85
CA ILE A 399 10.56 6.24 -16.38
C ILE A 399 9.14 6.61 -15.93
N TYR A 400 8.11 6.13 -16.64
CA TYR A 400 6.73 6.34 -16.22
C TYR A 400 6.38 5.64 -14.90
N ARG A 401 6.97 4.47 -14.60
CA ARG A 401 6.82 3.80 -13.29
C ARG A 401 7.47 4.58 -12.14
N LEU A 402 8.36 5.52 -12.45
CA LEU A 402 8.99 6.41 -11.48
C LEU A 402 8.33 7.79 -11.43
N LEU A 403 7.83 8.30 -12.55
CA LEU A 403 7.20 9.61 -12.69
C LEU A 403 5.87 9.46 -13.46
N PRO A 404 4.84 8.83 -12.89
CA PRO A 404 3.60 8.53 -13.60
C PRO A 404 2.73 9.76 -13.85
N HIS A 405 2.83 10.78 -13.00
CA HIS A 405 1.90 11.91 -13.02
C HIS A 405 2.25 12.96 -14.07
N PRO A 406 1.26 13.53 -14.79
CA PRO A 406 1.48 14.51 -15.85
C PRO A 406 1.76 15.92 -15.30
N SER A 407 2.55 16.02 -14.24
CA SER A 407 2.92 17.30 -13.64
C SER A 407 3.87 18.08 -14.55
N LYS A 408 3.64 19.39 -14.71
CA LYS A 408 4.51 20.27 -15.50
C LYS A 408 5.59 20.90 -14.64
N ILE A 409 6.76 21.14 -15.20
CA ILE A 409 7.86 21.84 -14.51
C ILE A 409 7.50 23.30 -14.32
N VAL A 410 7.89 23.83 -13.16
CA VAL A 410 7.66 25.22 -12.75
C VAL A 410 8.98 25.79 -12.23
N THR A 411 9.28 27.04 -12.60
CA THR A 411 10.31 27.83 -11.95
C THR A 411 9.67 28.98 -11.16
N LEU A 412 10.27 29.32 -10.04
CA LEU A 412 9.77 30.38 -9.15
C LEU A 412 10.91 30.96 -8.32
N GLU A 413 10.63 32.03 -7.61
CA GLU A 413 11.55 32.63 -6.64
C GLU A 413 11.01 32.44 -5.22
N MET A 414 11.87 31.97 -4.31
CA MET A 414 11.54 31.81 -2.89
C MET A 414 12.60 32.52 -2.04
N THR A 415 12.18 33.15 -0.95
CA THR A 415 13.12 33.66 0.07
C THR A 415 13.76 32.50 0.82
N GLY A 416 14.94 32.72 1.40
CA GLY A 416 15.58 31.69 2.24
C GLY A 416 14.70 31.27 3.41
N GLU A 417 13.91 32.19 3.96
CA GLU A 417 12.95 31.86 5.01
C GLU A 417 11.83 30.91 4.54
N GLN A 418 11.30 31.08 3.32
CA GLN A 418 10.31 30.17 2.73
C GLN A 418 10.92 28.79 2.47
N ILE A 419 12.17 28.74 1.98
CA ILE A 419 12.91 27.48 1.78
C ILE A 419 13.08 26.78 3.13
N LYS A 420 13.52 27.48 4.20
CA LYS A 420 13.65 26.89 5.53
C LYS A 420 12.33 26.31 6.02
N ARG A 421 11.20 27.04 5.88
CA ARG A 421 9.87 26.51 6.27
C ARG A 421 9.48 25.27 5.47
N SER A 422 9.82 25.18 4.18
CA SER A 422 9.59 23.97 3.40
C SER A 422 10.41 22.78 3.90
N LEU A 423 11.65 23.02 4.37
CA LEU A 423 12.48 21.98 4.98
C LEU A 423 11.97 21.58 6.37
N GLU A 424 11.45 22.50 7.17
CA GLU A 424 10.78 22.17 8.44
C GLU A 424 9.52 21.34 8.20
N GLN A 425 8.78 21.61 7.10
CA GLN A 425 7.62 20.80 6.74
C GLN A 425 8.03 19.35 6.40
N THR A 426 9.16 19.12 5.72
CA THR A 426 9.65 17.75 5.47
C THR A 426 9.98 17.01 6.77
N ALA A 427 10.54 17.71 7.77
CA ALA A 427 10.79 17.11 9.08
C ALA A 427 9.48 16.73 9.82
N ILE A 428 8.42 17.53 9.65
CA ILE A 428 7.08 17.20 10.16
C ILE A 428 6.52 15.98 9.42
N ASN A 429 6.64 15.90 8.09
CA ASN A 429 6.15 14.78 7.30
C ASN A 429 6.83 13.45 7.69
N LEU A 430 8.15 13.48 7.97
CA LEU A 430 8.88 12.29 8.39
C LEU A 430 8.55 11.83 9.82
N ASN A 431 8.27 12.76 10.73
CA ASN A 431 7.86 12.45 12.11
C ASN A 431 6.72 13.39 12.56
N PRO A 432 5.47 13.13 12.11
CA PRO A 432 4.34 13.98 12.43
C PRO A 432 3.95 13.87 13.90
N PRO A 433 3.64 15.00 14.56
CA PRO A 433 3.14 15.00 15.94
C PRO A 433 1.74 14.38 16.06
N ASP A 434 0.94 14.48 14.99
CA ASP A 434 -0.37 13.85 14.86
C ASP A 434 -0.27 12.71 13.85
N LYS A 435 -0.36 11.47 14.33
CA LYS A 435 -0.24 10.26 13.49
C LYS A 435 -1.35 10.13 12.43
N LEU A 436 -2.48 10.82 12.62
CA LEU A 436 -3.54 10.91 11.60
C LEU A 436 -3.15 11.82 10.42
N LYS A 437 -2.05 12.56 10.51
CA LYS A 437 -1.54 13.47 9.47
C LYS A 437 -0.23 13.02 8.85
N THR A 438 -0.04 11.71 8.72
CA THR A 438 1.10 11.15 8.01
C THR A 438 0.91 11.38 6.51
N VAL A 439 1.78 12.18 5.88
CA VAL A 439 1.75 12.48 4.44
C VAL A 439 3.17 12.63 3.91
N GLY A 440 3.45 12.08 2.73
CA GLY A 440 4.70 12.25 2.00
C GLY A 440 5.95 11.72 2.72
N GLY A 441 7.07 11.83 2.04
CA GLY A 441 8.40 11.46 2.51
C GLY A 441 9.34 12.65 2.62
N LEU A 442 10.65 12.38 2.52
CA LEU A 442 11.69 13.42 2.48
C LEU A 442 11.51 14.30 1.23
N LEU A 443 11.50 15.60 1.40
CA LEU A 443 11.59 16.53 0.27
C LEU A 443 12.91 16.33 -0.46
N GLN A 444 12.84 15.78 -1.66
CA GLN A 444 14.00 15.49 -2.50
C GLN A 444 14.53 16.77 -3.14
N SER A 445 15.85 16.94 -3.16
CA SER A 445 16.44 18.20 -3.60
C SER A 445 17.84 18.06 -4.19
N SER A 446 18.22 19.02 -5.03
CA SER A 446 19.59 19.28 -5.48
C SER A 446 19.93 20.76 -5.31
N GLY A 447 21.22 21.08 -5.17
CA GLY A 447 21.71 22.46 -4.97
C GLY A 447 21.63 22.97 -3.54
N ILE A 448 21.11 22.16 -2.61
CA ILE A 448 20.95 22.51 -1.20
C ILE A 448 21.42 21.36 -0.31
N SER A 449 22.03 21.70 0.83
CA SER A 449 22.39 20.74 1.87
C SER A 449 21.94 21.24 3.24
N TYR A 450 21.58 20.31 4.14
CA TYR A 450 21.10 20.63 5.49
C TYR A 450 21.18 19.44 6.44
N ASN A 451 21.08 19.72 7.73
CA ASN A 451 20.86 18.70 8.76
C ASN A 451 19.38 18.66 9.14
N LEU A 452 18.84 17.46 9.39
CA LEU A 452 17.47 17.22 9.82
C LEU A 452 17.50 16.43 11.13
N HIS A 453 16.86 16.94 12.17
CA HIS A 453 16.72 16.32 13.50
C HIS A 453 15.28 15.83 13.70
N LEU A 454 15.05 14.53 13.59
CA LEU A 454 13.70 13.94 13.60
C LEU A 454 12.92 14.22 14.88
N ASN A 455 13.63 14.18 16.01
CA ASN A 455 13.02 14.34 17.34
C ASN A 455 13.23 15.75 17.95
N GLY A 456 13.72 16.70 17.15
CA GLY A 456 13.85 18.11 17.53
C GLY A 456 12.51 18.81 17.76
N GLU A 457 12.56 20.01 18.33
CA GLU A 457 11.35 20.86 18.48
C GLU A 457 10.79 21.26 17.13
N ILE A 458 9.45 21.27 17.02
CA ILE A 458 8.76 21.64 15.76
C ILE A 458 9.19 23.07 15.35
N ASN A 459 9.49 23.27 14.08
CA ASN A 459 10.06 24.48 13.46
C ASN A 459 11.51 24.79 13.88
N ALA A 460 12.22 23.84 14.51
CA ALA A 460 13.63 23.93 14.85
C ALA A 460 14.37 22.60 14.57
N ARG A 461 13.83 21.80 13.65
CA ARG A 461 14.39 20.50 13.25
C ARG A 461 15.43 20.58 12.16
N ILE A 462 15.59 21.75 11.53
CA ILE A 462 16.49 21.96 10.40
C ILE A 462 17.56 22.97 10.74
N ASP A 463 18.83 22.60 10.55
CA ASP A 463 19.97 23.51 10.69
C ASP A 463 21.02 23.32 9.59
N ASN A 464 22.08 24.14 9.64
CA ASN A 464 23.22 24.10 8.71
C ASN A 464 22.81 24.09 7.23
N ILE A 465 21.82 24.93 6.88
CA ILE A 465 21.29 24.99 5.52
C ILE A 465 22.27 25.76 4.63
N LYS A 466 22.68 25.15 3.50
CA LYS A 466 23.55 25.80 2.49
C LYS A 466 22.96 25.62 1.10
N ILE A 467 23.00 26.69 0.30
CA ILE A 467 22.70 26.64 -1.14
C ILE A 467 24.01 26.94 -1.88
N ASN A 468 24.40 26.03 -2.79
CA ASN A 468 25.67 26.11 -3.51
C ASN A 468 26.89 26.26 -2.57
N ASN A 469 26.88 25.56 -1.42
CA ASN A 469 27.89 25.59 -0.35
C ASN A 469 28.03 26.94 0.40
N ILE A 470 27.08 27.87 0.22
CA ILE A 470 27.00 29.14 0.93
C ILE A 470 25.84 29.06 1.93
N ASP A 471 26.04 29.52 3.16
CA ASP A 471 25.02 29.53 4.20
C ASP A 471 23.74 30.27 3.72
N LEU A 472 22.59 29.68 3.98
CA LEU A 472 21.30 30.23 3.59
C LEU A 472 21.07 31.61 4.24
N ASN A 473 20.84 32.62 3.41
CA ASN A 473 20.41 33.93 3.89
C ASN A 473 18.88 33.99 3.87
N PRO A 474 18.20 34.11 5.03
CA PRO A 474 16.75 34.12 5.11
C PRO A 474 16.06 35.18 4.25
N SER A 475 16.70 36.35 4.09
CA SER A 475 16.15 37.49 3.35
C SER A 475 16.48 37.50 1.87
N LYS A 476 17.43 36.67 1.44
CA LYS A 476 17.80 36.56 0.02
C LYS A 476 16.76 35.75 -0.74
N THR A 477 16.51 36.14 -1.98
CA THR A 477 15.67 35.39 -2.93
C THR A 477 16.54 34.43 -3.75
N TYR A 478 16.05 33.19 -3.92
CA TYR A 478 16.70 32.12 -4.67
C TYR A 478 15.76 31.65 -5.79
N LYS A 479 16.34 31.34 -6.94
CA LYS A 479 15.59 30.73 -8.05
C LYS A 479 15.46 29.24 -7.83
N ILE A 480 14.24 28.73 -7.94
CA ILE A 480 13.89 27.34 -7.62
C ILE A 480 13.19 26.72 -8.82
N ALA A 481 13.43 25.42 -9.05
CA ALA A 481 12.63 24.60 -9.95
C ALA A 481 11.90 23.51 -9.17
N THR A 482 10.67 23.23 -9.58
CA THR A 482 9.83 22.16 -9.04
C THR A 482 8.75 21.77 -10.07
N HIS A 483 7.65 21.11 -9.66
CA HIS A 483 6.53 20.81 -10.53
C HIS A 483 5.19 21.37 -10.01
N THR A 484 4.17 21.37 -10.87
CA THR A 484 2.86 21.99 -10.59
C THR A 484 2.20 21.49 -9.31
N GLY A 485 2.33 20.21 -8.94
CA GLY A 485 1.76 19.68 -7.71
C GLY A 485 2.27 20.37 -6.44
N MET A 486 3.54 20.83 -6.43
CA MET A 486 4.07 21.60 -5.30
C MET A 486 3.40 22.96 -5.14
N LEU A 487 2.92 23.57 -6.24
CA LEU A 487 2.11 24.80 -6.17
C LEU A 487 0.69 24.55 -5.65
N GLU A 488 0.22 23.32 -5.70
CA GLU A 488 -1.07 22.91 -5.14
C GLU A 488 -0.97 22.53 -3.66
N GLY A 489 0.23 22.63 -3.06
CA GLY A 489 0.48 22.39 -1.65
C GLY A 489 0.48 20.91 -1.26
N ILE A 490 0.74 19.99 -2.21
CA ILE A 490 0.81 18.57 -1.89
C ILE A 490 1.77 18.31 -0.72
N HIS A 491 1.46 17.34 0.11
CA HIS A 491 2.20 16.99 1.32
C HIS A 491 2.42 18.18 2.27
N ASN A 492 1.49 19.15 2.29
CA ASN A 492 1.54 20.37 3.09
C ASN A 492 2.68 21.34 2.73
N TYR A 493 3.28 21.25 1.53
CA TYR A 493 4.33 22.16 1.08
C TYR A 493 3.77 23.49 0.55
N GLU A 494 3.01 24.21 1.38
CA GLU A 494 2.29 25.44 1.01
C GLU A 494 3.22 26.62 0.61
N GLU A 495 4.48 26.62 1.03
CA GLU A 495 5.41 27.72 0.77
C GLU A 495 5.76 27.88 -0.72
N PHE A 496 5.70 26.79 -1.51
CA PHE A 496 5.92 26.87 -2.96
C PHE A 496 4.82 27.69 -3.66
N ALA A 497 3.58 27.58 -3.21
CA ALA A 497 2.48 28.39 -3.75
C ALA A 497 2.62 29.89 -3.46
N LYS A 498 3.38 30.26 -2.41
CA LYS A 498 3.63 31.63 -1.97
C LYS A 498 4.88 32.24 -2.62
N GLY A 499 5.56 31.52 -3.50
CA GLY A 499 6.73 32.01 -4.23
C GLY A 499 6.38 33.15 -5.19
N ALA A 500 7.39 33.95 -5.54
CA ALA A 500 7.27 35.03 -6.52
C ALA A 500 7.69 34.56 -7.92
N ASN A 501 7.36 35.34 -8.95
CA ASN A 501 7.77 35.14 -10.34
C ASN A 501 7.55 33.71 -10.86
N ILE A 502 6.39 33.12 -10.49
CA ILE A 502 6.02 31.75 -10.86
C ILE A 502 5.86 31.64 -12.38
N GLN A 503 6.63 30.76 -13.01
CA GLN A 503 6.56 30.47 -14.43
C GLN A 503 6.26 28.98 -14.64
N LYS A 504 5.06 28.68 -15.12
CA LYS A 504 4.65 27.32 -15.51
C LYS A 504 5.13 27.06 -16.93
N THR A 505 5.95 26.03 -17.11
CA THR A 505 6.36 25.59 -18.46
C THR A 505 5.31 24.67 -19.07
N GLU A 506 5.43 24.37 -20.37
CA GLU A 506 4.64 23.31 -21.01
C GLU A 506 5.29 21.93 -20.90
N LEU A 507 6.48 21.83 -20.29
CA LEU A 507 7.22 20.59 -20.16
C LEU A 507 6.62 19.71 -19.06
N VAL A 508 6.06 18.56 -19.43
CA VAL A 508 5.69 17.50 -18.50
C VAL A 508 6.97 16.88 -17.92
N LEU A 509 7.04 16.73 -16.61
CA LEU A 509 8.25 16.29 -15.90
C LEU A 509 8.78 14.95 -16.43
N THR A 510 7.90 13.98 -16.65
CA THR A 510 8.25 12.65 -17.18
C THR A 510 8.86 12.74 -18.58
N GLU A 511 8.22 13.50 -19.48
CA GLU A 511 8.70 13.69 -20.87
C GLU A 511 10.03 14.47 -20.88
N PHE A 512 10.17 15.45 -19.99
CA PHE A 512 11.43 16.18 -19.81
C PHE A 512 12.57 15.22 -19.42
N VAL A 513 12.34 14.35 -18.44
CA VAL A 513 13.35 13.38 -18.00
C VAL A 513 13.69 12.41 -19.13
N ILE A 514 12.71 11.86 -19.84
CA ILE A 514 12.92 10.99 -21.00
C ILE A 514 13.80 11.69 -22.03
N GLU A 515 13.49 12.94 -22.39
CA GLU A 515 14.26 13.71 -23.36
C GLU A 515 15.71 13.98 -22.92
N GLN A 516 15.91 14.33 -21.64
CA GLN A 516 17.27 14.54 -21.11
C GLN A 516 18.07 13.22 -21.09
N LEU A 517 17.46 12.12 -20.67
CA LEU A 517 18.12 10.81 -20.61
C LEU A 517 18.43 10.25 -22.00
N ARG A 518 17.59 10.52 -23.01
CA ARG A 518 17.82 10.13 -24.42
C ARG A 518 19.11 10.75 -24.99
N GLN A 519 19.54 11.91 -24.47
CA GLN A 519 20.79 12.55 -24.88
C GLN A 519 22.03 11.90 -24.24
N LEU A 520 21.82 11.01 -23.24
CA LEU A 520 22.88 10.30 -22.54
C LEU A 520 23.01 8.89 -23.10
N GLU A 521 24.17 8.56 -23.70
CA GLU A 521 24.45 7.18 -24.12
C GLU A 521 24.45 6.22 -22.93
N LYS A 522 24.96 6.68 -21.79
CA LYS A 522 25.05 5.91 -20.55
C LYS A 522 24.66 6.76 -19.35
N LEU A 523 23.85 6.18 -18.48
CA LEU A 523 23.40 6.79 -17.26
C LEU A 523 24.19 6.23 -16.07
N HIS A 524 24.74 7.11 -15.26
CA HIS A 524 25.47 6.77 -14.03
C HIS A 524 24.73 7.30 -12.81
N TYR A 525 24.98 6.66 -11.68
CA TYR A 525 24.52 7.14 -10.37
C TYR A 525 24.92 8.60 -10.14
N PRO A 526 24.05 9.45 -9.60
CA PRO A 526 24.36 10.84 -9.31
C PRO A 526 25.56 10.97 -8.38
N LYS A 527 26.48 11.87 -8.71
CA LYS A 527 27.73 12.07 -7.96
C LYS A 527 27.56 12.76 -6.60
N ARG A 528 26.42 13.42 -6.36
CA ARG A 528 26.15 14.23 -5.16
C ARG A 528 25.06 13.57 -4.31
N MET A 529 25.48 12.74 -3.37
CA MET A 529 24.64 12.20 -2.30
C MET A 529 25.20 12.62 -0.95
N GLY A 530 24.40 12.54 0.12
CA GLY A 530 24.79 12.93 1.47
C GLY A 530 24.72 14.44 1.72
N GLU A 531 23.91 15.16 0.93
CA GLU A 531 23.58 16.56 1.14
C GLU A 531 22.56 16.76 2.27
N VAL A 532 21.72 15.74 2.52
CA VAL A 532 20.80 15.71 3.68
C VAL A 532 21.33 14.74 4.72
N ARG A 533 21.56 15.24 5.93
CA ARG A 533 22.00 14.42 7.07
C ARG A 533 20.85 14.32 8.05
N ILE A 534 20.36 13.11 8.28
CA ILE A 534 19.23 12.85 9.17
C ILE A 534 19.78 12.33 10.50
N TYR A 535 19.33 12.94 11.59
CA TYR A 535 19.67 12.60 12.98
C TYR A 535 18.38 12.27 13.74
N ASP A 536 18.50 11.29 14.65
CA ASP A 536 17.42 10.92 15.57
C ASP A 536 17.12 11.98 16.62
#